data_7c14796f4bbfc73ad864984a44fc438b
#
_entry.id   7c14796f4bbfc73ad864984a44fc438b
#
_cell.length_a   1.000
_cell.length_b   1.000
_cell.length_c   1.000
_cell.angle_alpha   90.00
_cell.angle_beta   90.00
_cell.angle_gamma   90.00
#
_symmetry.space_group_name_H-M   'P 1'
#
loop_
_entity.id
_entity.type
_entity.pdbx_description
1 polymer ?
#
loop_
_entity_poly.entity_id
_entity_poly.type
_entity_poly.pdbx_seq_one_letter_code
_entity_poly.pdbx_strand_id
1 'polypeptide(L)'
;MNIVGIGTDLVEIERFRLAMRRRAHLPERLFSDDERAYAFRHHDPAPRLAARFGAKEAVMKALGVGLGAFKLRDVEVVRRRGGAPVVALRGKAAVLADERGVTAWHLSLTHTDSMAMAVAIAVG
;
A
#
# COMPACT_ATOMS: atom_id res chain seq x y z
N MET A 1 22.53 6.20 7.64
CA MET A 1 21.14 5.93 7.23
C MET A 1 20.26 5.85 8.45
N ASN A 2 19.23 6.68 8.48
CA ASN A 2 18.34 6.79 9.64
C ASN A 2 16.92 6.33 9.26
N ILE A 3 16.19 5.86 10.25
CA ILE A 3 14.77 5.64 10.11
C ILE A 3 14.08 6.99 10.14
N VAL A 4 13.39 7.33 9.06
CA VAL A 4 12.62 8.57 8.96
C VAL A 4 11.22 8.37 9.55
N GLY A 5 10.63 7.19 9.34
CA GLY A 5 9.32 6.89 9.89
C GLY A 5 8.97 5.42 9.78
N ILE A 6 8.02 5.01 10.60
CA ILE A 6 7.47 3.66 10.61
C ILE A 6 5.95 3.75 10.55
N GLY A 7 5.35 2.94 9.70
CA GLY A 7 3.90 2.83 9.62
C GLY A 7 3.45 1.39 9.63
N THR A 8 2.32 1.15 10.26
CA THR A 8 1.66 -0.16 10.26
C THR A 8 0.19 0.02 9.96
N ASP A 9 -0.39 -0.99 9.34
CA ASP A 9 -1.82 -1.00 9.12
C ASP A 9 -2.36 -2.43 9.19
N LEU A 10 -3.57 -2.57 9.68
CA LEU A 10 -4.26 -3.82 9.82
C LEU A 10 -5.62 -3.70 9.14
N VAL A 11 -5.91 -4.59 8.20
CA VAL A 11 -7.10 -4.54 7.36
C VAL A 11 -7.91 -5.81 7.52
N GLU A 12 -9.18 -5.67 7.87
CA GLU A 12 -10.12 -6.80 7.84
C GLU A 12 -10.50 -7.08 6.39
N ILE A 13 -10.13 -8.25 5.90
CA ILE A 13 -10.29 -8.62 4.48
C ILE A 13 -11.76 -8.59 4.06
N GLU A 14 -12.65 -9.14 4.87
CA GLU A 14 -14.08 -9.17 4.54
C GLU A 14 -14.69 -7.77 4.47
N ARG A 15 -14.33 -6.90 5.40
CA ARG A 15 -14.79 -5.51 5.40
C ARG A 15 -14.30 -4.77 4.15
N PHE A 16 -13.06 -5.02 3.74
CA PHE A 16 -12.50 -4.45 2.52
C PHE A 16 -13.21 -4.98 1.28
N ARG A 17 -13.49 -6.30 1.23
CA ARG A 17 -14.24 -6.92 0.14
C ARG A 17 -15.61 -6.29 -0.03
N LEU A 18 -16.34 -6.07 1.07
CA LEU A 18 -17.63 -5.42 1.03
C LEU A 18 -17.55 -3.98 0.54
N ALA A 19 -16.52 -3.24 0.93
CA ALA A 19 -16.31 -1.88 0.45
C ALA A 19 -16.13 -1.84 -1.07
N MET A 20 -15.35 -2.77 -1.63
CA MET A 20 -15.15 -2.87 -3.07
C MET A 20 -16.45 -3.23 -3.82
N ARG A 21 -17.29 -4.07 -3.22
CA ARG A 21 -18.59 -4.42 -3.82
C ARG A 21 -19.55 -3.25 -3.85
N ARG A 22 -19.54 -2.42 -2.80
CA ARG A 22 -20.45 -1.26 -2.66
C ARG A 22 -20.03 -0.09 -3.52
N ARG A 23 -18.74 0.00 -3.89
CA ARG A 23 -18.17 1.12 -4.65
C ARG A 23 -17.43 0.56 -5.86
N ALA A 24 -18.11 0.50 -7.00
CA ALA A 24 -17.60 -0.13 -8.20
C ALA A 24 -16.26 0.42 -8.68
N HIS A 25 -16.01 1.72 -8.47
CA HIS A 25 -14.78 2.37 -8.92
C HIS A 25 -13.68 2.44 -7.85
N LEU A 26 -13.91 1.85 -6.68
CA LEU A 26 -12.96 1.91 -5.58
C LEU A 26 -11.60 1.28 -5.96
N PRO A 27 -11.54 0.09 -6.58
CA PRO A 27 -10.25 -0.48 -6.96
C PRO A 27 -9.44 0.42 -7.87
N GLU A 28 -10.07 1.08 -8.84
CA GLU A 28 -9.39 1.99 -9.77
C GLU A 28 -8.85 3.24 -9.08
N ARG A 29 -9.55 3.71 -8.05
CA ARG A 29 -9.12 4.89 -7.29
C ARG A 29 -7.97 4.61 -6.35
N LEU A 30 -7.91 3.40 -5.80
CA LEU A 30 -6.92 3.03 -4.79
C LEU A 30 -5.67 2.38 -5.37
N PHE A 31 -5.79 1.67 -6.48
CA PHE A 31 -4.74 0.81 -7.00
C PHE A 31 -4.35 1.17 -8.42
N SER A 32 -3.05 0.99 -8.72
CA SER A 32 -2.56 1.14 -10.09
C SER A 32 -3.09 0.01 -10.99
N ASP A 33 -2.93 0.20 -12.30
CA ASP A 33 -3.33 -0.82 -13.27
C ASP A 33 -2.59 -2.13 -13.03
N ASP A 34 -1.29 -2.06 -12.72
CA ASP A 34 -0.47 -3.25 -12.45
C ASP A 34 -0.88 -3.96 -11.16
N GLU A 35 -1.19 -3.21 -10.12
CA GLU A 35 -1.69 -3.80 -8.87
C GLU A 35 -3.00 -4.54 -9.08
N ARG A 36 -3.91 -3.96 -9.84
CA ARG A 36 -5.19 -4.59 -10.17
C ARG A 36 -4.99 -5.81 -11.03
N ALA A 37 -4.18 -5.71 -12.07
CA ALA A 37 -3.89 -6.83 -12.96
C ALA A 37 -3.32 -8.03 -12.20
N TYR A 38 -2.39 -7.77 -11.26
CA TYR A 38 -1.84 -8.81 -10.41
C TYR A 38 -2.89 -9.47 -9.52
N ALA A 39 -3.68 -8.66 -8.82
CA ALA A 39 -4.67 -9.18 -7.87
C ALA A 39 -5.78 -9.98 -8.57
N PHE A 40 -6.26 -9.50 -9.71
CA PHE A 40 -7.35 -10.14 -10.45
C PHE A 40 -6.93 -11.39 -11.22
N ARG A 41 -5.66 -11.77 -11.22
CA ARG A 41 -5.22 -13.09 -11.66
C ARG A 41 -5.70 -14.20 -10.72
N HIS A 42 -5.99 -13.84 -9.47
CA HIS A 42 -6.38 -14.80 -8.45
C HIS A 42 -7.90 -14.91 -8.39
N HIS A 43 -8.39 -16.11 -8.03
CA HIS A 43 -9.82 -16.37 -7.91
C HIS A 43 -10.49 -15.38 -6.96
N ASP A 44 -9.85 -15.09 -5.84
CA ASP A 44 -10.30 -14.07 -4.88
C ASP A 44 -9.23 -12.98 -4.78
N PRO A 45 -9.46 -11.81 -5.40
CA PRO A 45 -8.48 -10.72 -5.36
C PRO A 45 -8.45 -9.96 -4.04
N ALA A 46 -9.44 -10.12 -3.19
CA ALA A 46 -9.58 -9.30 -1.97
C ALA A 46 -8.42 -9.41 -0.99
N PRO A 47 -7.86 -10.59 -0.67
CA PRO A 47 -6.72 -10.65 0.26
C PRO A 47 -5.51 -9.85 -0.24
N ARG A 48 -5.19 -9.93 -1.52
CA ARG A 48 -4.05 -9.23 -2.10
C ARG A 48 -4.27 -7.74 -2.19
N LEU A 49 -5.47 -7.32 -2.53
CA LEU A 49 -5.82 -5.89 -2.57
C LEU A 49 -5.87 -5.32 -1.15
N ALA A 50 -6.39 -6.05 -0.18
CA ALA A 50 -6.40 -5.61 1.22
C ALA A 50 -4.98 -5.42 1.76
N ALA A 51 -4.07 -6.35 1.47
CA ALA A 51 -2.66 -6.22 1.88
C ALA A 51 -2.01 -4.98 1.25
N ARG A 52 -2.28 -4.72 -0.02
CA ARG A 52 -1.77 -3.54 -0.72
C ARG A 52 -2.37 -2.25 -0.21
N PHE A 53 -3.66 -2.26 0.10
CA PHE A 53 -4.29 -1.12 0.75
C PHE A 53 -3.61 -0.83 2.09
N GLY A 54 -3.38 -1.86 2.88
CA GLY A 54 -2.64 -1.74 4.14
C GLY A 54 -1.25 -1.14 3.95
N ALA A 55 -0.54 -1.57 2.89
CA ALA A 55 0.78 -1.04 2.56
C ALA A 55 0.73 0.46 2.26
N LYS A 56 -0.25 0.92 1.51
CA LYS A 56 -0.43 2.35 1.19
C LYS A 56 -0.71 3.18 2.43
N GLU A 57 -1.56 2.67 3.32
CA GLU A 57 -1.85 3.30 4.60
C GLU A 57 -0.62 3.33 5.51
N ALA A 58 0.15 2.24 5.53
CA ALA A 58 1.39 2.16 6.31
C ALA A 58 2.43 3.17 5.82
N VAL A 59 2.58 3.33 4.51
CA VAL A 59 3.44 4.35 3.91
C VAL A 59 3.01 5.76 4.34
N MET A 60 1.72 6.03 4.29
CA MET A 60 1.16 7.31 4.71
C MET A 60 1.51 7.60 6.17
N LYS A 61 1.33 6.63 7.06
CA LYS A 61 1.67 6.75 8.48
C LYS A 61 3.16 6.95 8.69
N ALA A 62 4.00 6.25 7.93
CA ALA A 62 5.46 6.42 8.01
C ALA A 62 5.89 7.84 7.60
N LEU A 63 5.15 8.47 6.69
CA LEU A 63 5.38 9.86 6.30
C LEU A 63 4.75 10.87 7.28
N GLY A 64 3.99 10.39 8.26
CA GLY A 64 3.41 11.25 9.29
C GLY A 64 2.25 12.09 8.82
N VAL A 65 1.54 11.66 7.78
CA VAL A 65 0.39 12.40 7.22
C VAL A 65 -0.86 11.53 7.22
N GLY A 66 -2.00 12.17 7.02
CA GLY A 66 -3.28 11.50 6.97
C GLY A 66 -3.91 11.51 5.58
N LEU A 67 -5.15 11.04 5.52
CA LEU A 67 -5.93 10.99 4.27
C LEU A 67 -6.01 12.38 3.63
N GLY A 68 -5.86 12.43 2.32
CA GLY A 68 -5.93 13.67 1.55
C GLY A 68 -4.57 14.29 1.25
N ALA A 69 -3.49 13.86 1.91
CA ALA A 69 -2.15 14.38 1.64
C ALA A 69 -1.68 14.02 0.23
N PHE A 70 -2.04 12.84 -0.24
CA PHE A 70 -1.78 12.38 -1.61
C PHE A 70 -2.77 11.27 -1.97
N LYS A 71 -2.78 10.90 -3.25
CA LYS A 71 -3.62 9.80 -3.72
C LYS A 71 -2.99 8.46 -3.35
N LEU A 72 -3.77 7.54 -2.80
CA LEU A 72 -3.26 6.20 -2.48
C LEU A 72 -2.79 5.46 -3.73
N ARG A 73 -3.36 5.74 -4.89
CA ARG A 73 -2.91 5.20 -6.17
C ARG A 73 -1.45 5.59 -6.49
N ASP A 74 -0.97 6.70 -5.95
CA ASP A 74 0.41 7.16 -6.15
C ASP A 74 1.44 6.39 -5.31
N VAL A 75 0.98 5.54 -4.41
CA VAL A 75 1.82 4.59 -3.67
C VAL A 75 1.58 3.21 -4.29
N GLU A 76 2.52 2.73 -5.08
CA GLU A 76 2.39 1.44 -5.74
C GLU A 76 3.20 0.37 -5.03
N VAL A 77 2.61 -0.78 -4.80
CA VAL A 77 3.32 -1.96 -4.33
C VAL A 77 3.70 -2.78 -5.55
N VAL A 78 5.01 -2.85 -5.80
CA VAL A 78 5.56 -3.58 -6.93
C VAL A 78 6.13 -4.89 -6.44
N ARG A 79 5.69 -5.99 -7.05
CA ARG A 79 6.21 -7.30 -6.73
C ARG A 79 7.33 -7.65 -7.70
N ARG A 80 8.53 -7.74 -7.19
CA ARG A 80 9.69 -8.15 -7.98
C ARG A 80 9.70 -9.66 -8.16
N ARG A 81 10.23 -10.09 -9.29
CA ARG A 81 10.38 -11.51 -9.64
C ARG A 81 11.15 -12.24 -8.53
N GLY A 82 10.50 -13.23 -7.89
CA GLY A 82 11.10 -14.04 -6.84
C GLY A 82 11.41 -13.30 -5.54
N GLY A 83 10.92 -12.05 -5.39
CA GLY A 83 11.33 -11.21 -4.30
C GLY A 83 10.22 -10.63 -3.46
N ALA A 84 10.64 -9.89 -2.45
CA ALA A 84 9.77 -9.15 -1.57
C ALA A 84 9.09 -7.99 -2.31
N PRO A 85 7.91 -7.55 -1.84
CA PRO A 85 7.28 -6.36 -2.40
C PRO A 85 8.12 -5.12 -2.14
N VAL A 86 8.10 -4.18 -3.08
CA VAL A 86 8.77 -2.89 -2.93
C VAL A 86 7.77 -1.76 -3.13
N VAL A 87 8.09 -0.60 -2.57
CA VAL A 87 7.27 0.61 -2.70
C VAL A 87 7.81 1.47 -3.84
N ALA A 88 6.93 1.87 -4.75
CA ALA A 88 7.22 2.86 -5.78
C ALA A 88 6.27 4.04 -5.60
N LEU A 89 6.81 5.24 -5.53
CA LEU A 89 6.03 6.46 -5.30
C LEU A 89 5.98 7.32 -6.55
N ARG A 90 4.86 8.03 -6.73
CA ARG A 90 4.66 9.01 -7.80
C ARG A 90 3.94 10.23 -7.24
N GLY A 91 3.86 11.27 -8.06
CA GLY A 91 3.07 12.45 -7.77
C GLY A 91 3.38 13.06 -6.42
N LYS A 92 2.36 13.49 -5.71
CA LYS A 92 2.51 14.14 -4.41
C LYS A 92 3.14 13.23 -3.35
N ALA A 93 2.92 11.93 -3.43
CA ALA A 93 3.56 10.98 -2.49
C ALA A 93 5.07 11.00 -2.64
N ALA A 94 5.57 11.01 -3.88
CA ALA A 94 7.00 11.09 -4.15
C ALA A 94 7.59 12.42 -3.69
N VAL A 95 6.91 13.53 -3.96
CA VAL A 95 7.37 14.87 -3.53
C VAL A 95 7.46 14.92 -2.01
N LEU A 96 6.44 14.44 -1.32
CA LEU A 96 6.42 14.46 0.15
C LEU A 96 7.53 13.61 0.75
N ALA A 97 7.79 12.43 0.18
CA ALA A 97 8.87 11.56 0.62
C ALA A 97 10.23 12.26 0.45
N ASP A 98 10.45 12.90 -0.69
CA ASP A 98 11.67 13.67 -0.95
C ASP A 98 11.85 14.80 0.05
N GLU A 99 10.79 15.54 0.33
CA GLU A 99 10.81 16.65 1.31
C GLU A 99 11.19 16.17 2.71
N ARG A 100 10.84 14.93 3.04
CA ARG A 100 11.16 14.33 4.34
C ARG A 100 12.50 13.58 4.36
N GLY A 101 13.24 13.63 3.26
CA GLY A 101 14.54 12.99 3.16
C GLY A 101 14.51 11.49 3.04
N VAL A 102 13.40 10.92 2.59
CA VAL A 102 13.29 9.48 2.39
C VAL A 102 14.02 9.09 1.11
N THR A 103 14.95 8.16 1.22
CA THR A 103 15.71 7.64 0.06
C THR A 103 15.39 6.19 -0.27
N ALA A 104 14.83 5.45 0.68
CA ALA A 104 14.48 4.06 0.46
C ALA A 104 13.34 3.63 1.39
N TRP A 105 12.70 2.53 1.03
CA TRP A 105 11.61 1.94 1.77
C TRP A 105 11.87 0.46 2.05
N HIS A 106 11.45 0.01 3.21
CA HIS A 106 11.28 -1.42 3.49
C HIS A 106 9.80 -1.69 3.71
N LEU A 107 9.31 -2.76 3.13
CA LEU A 107 7.90 -3.13 3.21
C LEU A 107 7.78 -4.61 3.56
N SER A 108 6.92 -4.92 4.51
CA SER A 108 6.56 -6.29 4.85
C SER A 108 5.05 -6.43 4.85
N LEU A 109 4.56 -7.46 4.19
CA LEU A 109 3.15 -7.78 4.11
C LEU A 109 2.92 -9.18 4.66
N THR A 110 1.83 -9.36 5.39
CA THR A 110 1.39 -10.67 5.84
C THR A 110 -0.13 -10.72 5.89
N HIS A 111 -0.70 -11.92 5.82
CA HIS A 111 -2.13 -12.07 5.97
C HIS A 111 -2.50 -13.43 6.53
N THR A 112 -3.67 -13.48 7.16
CA THR A 112 -4.39 -14.70 7.51
C THR A 112 -5.62 -14.78 6.63
N ASP A 113 -6.52 -15.71 6.91
CA ASP A 113 -7.80 -15.80 6.18
C ASP A 113 -8.67 -14.56 6.37
N SER A 114 -8.55 -13.88 7.52
CA SER A 114 -9.42 -12.77 7.88
C SER A 114 -8.76 -11.41 7.91
N MET A 115 -7.44 -11.35 8.07
CA MET A 115 -6.72 -10.09 8.27
C MET A 115 -5.51 -9.99 7.35
N ALA A 116 -5.26 -8.76 6.87
CA ALA A 116 -4.03 -8.41 6.17
C ALA A 116 -3.30 -7.34 6.98
N MET A 117 -1.98 -7.40 7.02
CA MET A 117 -1.15 -6.47 7.77
C MET A 117 0.01 -6.00 6.92
N ALA A 118 0.35 -4.74 7.06
CA ALA A 118 1.51 -4.14 6.40
C ALA A 118 2.37 -3.37 7.40
N VAL A 119 3.68 -3.42 7.19
CA VAL A 119 4.66 -2.60 7.90
C VAL A 119 5.50 -1.89 6.85
N ALA A 120 5.61 -0.57 6.94
CA ALA A 120 6.44 0.23 6.05
C ALA A 120 7.47 0.99 6.90
N ILE A 121 8.73 0.96 6.47
CA ILE A 121 9.81 1.70 7.11
C ILE A 121 10.42 2.62 6.05
N ALA A 122 10.37 3.92 6.32
CA ALA A 122 11.00 4.93 5.50
C ALA A 122 12.40 5.20 6.05
N VAL A 123 13.40 5.14 5.20
CA VAL A 123 14.81 5.38 5.58
C VAL A 123 15.42 6.48 4.72
N GLY A 124 16.37 7.17 5.31
CA GLY A 124 17.06 8.25 4.62
C GLY A 124 18.39 8.62 5.20
#